data_c8cd649aaf8a112bcb9293969714d047
#
_entry.id   c8cd649aaf8a112bcb9293969714d047
#
_cell.length_a   1.000
_cell.length_b   1.000
_cell.length_c   1.000
_cell.angle_alpha   90.00
_cell.angle_beta   90.00
_cell.angle_gamma   90.00
#
_symmetry.space_group_name_H-M   'P 1'
#
loop_
_entity.id
_entity.type
_entity.pdbx_description
1 polymer ?
#
loop_
_entity_poly.entity_id
_entity_poly.type
_entity_poly.pdbx_seq_one_letter_code
_entity_poly.pdbx_strand_id
1 'polypeptide(L)'
;MPGTSEPHITVSNVAIGFDDRVLLEQLDFEVMRGEIFVILGGSGCGKSTLMRHMIGFDPPMHGTIRVDGEPPRVGSGMPGFGVLFQAGALFGSMTLHQNVALPLETWTDLSRDDIAEVVRSKLRLVGLGGFENHLPAELSGGMKKRAGIARALALDPPLVFLDEPGAGLDPITSVELDELILTLSRNLGTTLVIVTHELASIFAIGQRCVMLDREAKGMIALGDPRELRDHSTNPTVAAFFNRRVPEGGVRA
;
A
#
# COMPACT_ATOMS: atom_id res chain seq x y z
N MET A 1 -19.52 13.52 9.18
CA MET A 1 -20.09 13.62 7.83
C MET A 1 -19.92 12.27 7.19
N PRO A 2 -20.93 11.57 6.66
CA PRO A 2 -20.73 10.37 5.87
C PRO A 2 -20.01 10.79 4.60
N GLY A 3 -18.84 10.19 4.35
CA GLY A 3 -18.00 10.51 3.21
C GLY A 3 -18.74 10.33 1.90
N THR A 4 -18.48 11.21 0.96
CA THR A 4 -18.93 11.14 -0.42
C THR A 4 -18.58 9.77 -0.99
N SER A 5 -19.57 9.07 -1.54
CA SER A 5 -19.50 7.72 -2.08
C SER A 5 -18.74 7.62 -3.41
N GLU A 6 -17.78 8.50 -3.64
CA GLU A 6 -16.99 8.49 -4.87
C GLU A 6 -15.74 7.62 -4.70
N PRO A 7 -15.48 6.71 -5.65
CA PRO A 7 -14.26 5.91 -5.63
C PRO A 7 -13.02 6.79 -5.86
N HIS A 8 -11.96 6.53 -5.10
CA HIS A 8 -10.64 7.13 -5.31
C HIS A 8 -9.90 6.40 -6.43
N ILE A 9 -10.06 5.06 -6.49
CA ILE A 9 -9.52 4.23 -7.56
C ILE A 9 -10.63 3.36 -8.11
N THR A 10 -10.71 3.28 -9.45
CA THR A 10 -11.59 2.37 -10.16
C THR A 10 -10.76 1.43 -11.02
N VAL A 11 -10.96 0.14 -10.87
CA VAL A 11 -10.35 -0.93 -11.67
C VAL A 11 -11.48 -1.62 -12.41
N SER A 12 -11.50 -1.54 -13.76
CA SER A 12 -12.62 -2.02 -14.58
C SER A 12 -12.15 -2.97 -15.67
N ASN A 13 -12.57 -4.24 -15.56
CA ASN A 13 -12.25 -5.33 -16.48
C ASN A 13 -10.76 -5.41 -16.83
N VAL A 14 -9.91 -5.29 -15.80
CA VAL A 14 -8.46 -5.17 -15.97
C VAL A 14 -7.80 -6.53 -16.10
N ALA A 15 -6.91 -6.64 -17.10
CA ALA A 15 -5.93 -7.71 -17.21
C ALA A 15 -4.52 -7.12 -17.07
N ILE A 16 -3.69 -7.78 -16.26
CA ILE A 16 -2.29 -7.41 -16.04
C ILE A 16 -1.35 -8.59 -16.28
N GLY A 17 -0.12 -8.29 -16.64
CA GLY A 17 0.90 -9.30 -16.89
C GLY A 17 2.21 -8.70 -17.36
N PHE A 18 3.03 -9.53 -17.96
CA PHE A 18 4.33 -9.16 -18.52
C PHE A 18 4.44 -9.69 -19.94
N ASP A 19 4.88 -8.85 -20.86
CA ASP A 19 4.90 -9.15 -22.29
C ASP A 19 3.54 -9.68 -22.77
N ASP A 20 3.49 -10.87 -23.36
CA ASP A 20 2.23 -11.52 -23.81
C ASP A 20 1.62 -12.45 -22.76
N ARG A 21 2.18 -12.53 -21.55
CA ARG A 21 1.72 -13.45 -20.50
C ARG A 21 0.79 -12.75 -19.52
N VAL A 22 -0.50 -13.09 -19.58
CA VAL A 22 -1.48 -12.63 -18.59
C VAL A 22 -1.21 -13.29 -17.23
N LEU A 23 -1.09 -12.47 -16.20
CA LEU A 23 -0.92 -12.88 -14.80
C LEU A 23 -2.27 -12.91 -14.07
N LEU A 24 -3.04 -11.83 -14.19
CA LEU A 24 -4.39 -11.68 -13.64
C LEU A 24 -5.29 -11.07 -14.69
N GLU A 25 -6.56 -11.43 -14.67
CA GLU A 25 -7.58 -10.95 -15.60
C GLU A 25 -8.93 -10.76 -14.91
N GLN A 26 -9.86 -10.06 -15.57
CA GLN A 26 -11.21 -9.80 -15.09
C GLN A 26 -11.21 -9.17 -13.67
N LEU A 27 -10.33 -8.22 -13.45
CA LEU A 27 -10.28 -7.49 -12.18
C LEU A 27 -11.27 -6.33 -12.24
N ASP A 28 -12.27 -6.35 -11.34
CA ASP A 28 -13.29 -5.31 -11.20
C ASP A 28 -13.49 -4.98 -9.72
N PHE A 29 -13.00 -3.82 -9.29
CA PHE A 29 -13.21 -3.33 -7.94
C PHE A 29 -12.96 -1.82 -7.84
N GLU A 30 -13.42 -1.25 -6.74
CA GLU A 30 -13.20 0.16 -6.41
C GLU A 30 -12.54 0.29 -5.03
N VAL A 31 -11.71 1.32 -4.88
CA VAL A 31 -11.17 1.76 -3.60
C VAL A 31 -11.83 3.10 -3.25
N MET A 32 -12.49 3.16 -2.11
CA MET A 32 -13.21 4.36 -1.69
C MET A 32 -12.27 5.38 -1.05
N ARG A 33 -12.63 6.67 -1.12
CA ARG A 33 -11.83 7.72 -0.47
C ARG A 33 -11.80 7.55 1.05
N GLY A 34 -10.60 7.67 1.61
CA GLY A 34 -10.38 7.60 3.06
C GLY A 34 -10.42 6.18 3.64
N GLU A 35 -10.62 5.13 2.81
CA GLU A 35 -10.57 3.76 3.31
C GLU A 35 -9.16 3.18 3.36
N ILE A 36 -8.99 2.18 4.22
CA ILE A 36 -7.84 1.28 4.21
C ILE A 36 -8.25 0.03 3.43
N PHE A 37 -7.81 -0.05 2.18
CA PHE A 37 -8.08 -1.15 1.28
C PHE A 37 -6.88 -2.10 1.20
N VAL A 38 -7.12 -3.40 1.34
CA VAL A 38 -6.06 -4.41 1.36
C VAL A 38 -6.09 -5.28 0.10
N ILE A 39 -4.95 -5.41 -0.56
CA ILE A 39 -4.71 -6.39 -1.63
C ILE A 39 -3.99 -7.59 -1.01
N LEU A 40 -4.65 -8.75 -0.98
CA LEU A 40 -4.13 -9.95 -0.35
C LEU A 40 -4.15 -11.16 -1.30
N GLY A 41 -3.50 -12.24 -0.89
CA GLY A 41 -3.40 -13.48 -1.66
C GLY A 41 -2.07 -14.18 -1.45
N GLY A 42 -1.93 -15.37 -2.00
CA GLY A 42 -0.72 -16.20 -1.90
C GLY A 42 0.52 -15.54 -2.49
N SER A 43 1.70 -16.08 -2.15
CA SER A 43 2.96 -15.58 -2.73
C SER A 43 2.95 -15.75 -4.25
N GLY A 44 3.40 -14.71 -4.97
CA GLY A 44 3.49 -14.73 -6.43
C GLY A 44 2.16 -14.68 -7.18
N CYS A 45 1.02 -14.38 -6.53
CA CYS A 45 -0.28 -14.23 -7.21
C CYS A 45 -0.46 -12.89 -7.94
N GLY A 46 0.50 -11.95 -7.84
CA GLY A 46 0.46 -10.69 -8.60
C GLY A 46 0.09 -9.44 -7.82
N LYS A 47 0.06 -9.47 -6.47
CA LYS A 47 -0.29 -8.31 -5.62
C LYS A 47 0.53 -7.06 -5.91
N SER A 48 1.86 -7.16 -5.80
CA SER A 48 2.76 -6.02 -6.08
C SER A 48 2.74 -5.63 -7.56
N THR A 49 2.48 -6.58 -8.46
CA THR A 49 2.29 -6.28 -9.89
C THR A 49 1.02 -5.46 -10.09
N LEU A 50 -0.11 -5.86 -9.50
CA LEU A 50 -1.34 -5.07 -9.57
C LEU A 50 -1.13 -3.66 -9.02
N MET A 51 -0.46 -3.53 -7.86
CA MET A 51 -0.14 -2.23 -7.30
C MET A 51 0.71 -1.37 -8.26
N ARG A 52 1.69 -1.94 -8.98
CA ARG A 52 2.49 -1.22 -10.00
C ARG A 52 1.62 -0.66 -11.12
N HIS A 53 0.63 -1.43 -11.59
CA HIS A 53 -0.34 -0.94 -12.58
C HIS A 53 -1.25 0.16 -12.02
N MET A 54 -1.68 0.03 -10.75
CA MET A 54 -2.48 1.07 -10.07
C MET A 54 -1.71 2.38 -9.87
N ILE A 55 -0.40 2.31 -9.67
CA ILE A 55 0.49 3.47 -9.59
C ILE A 55 0.75 4.09 -10.99
N GLY A 56 0.58 3.31 -12.06
CA GLY A 56 0.83 3.74 -13.44
C GLY A 56 2.26 3.52 -13.92
N PHE A 57 3.05 2.65 -13.27
CA PHE A 57 4.37 2.26 -13.79
C PHE A 57 4.26 1.42 -15.05
N ASP A 58 3.24 0.56 -15.11
CA ASP A 58 2.98 -0.28 -16.26
C ASP A 58 1.51 -0.08 -16.67
N PRO A 59 1.18 0.07 -17.97
CA PRO A 59 -0.22 0.13 -18.42
C PRO A 59 -0.85 -1.27 -18.30
N PRO A 60 -2.15 -1.38 -18.03
CA PRO A 60 -2.83 -2.65 -18.06
C PRO A 60 -2.85 -3.22 -19.48
N MET A 61 -2.82 -4.56 -19.63
CA MET A 61 -2.93 -5.24 -20.91
C MET A 61 -4.33 -5.09 -21.52
N HIS A 62 -5.35 -5.03 -20.65
CA HIS A 62 -6.74 -4.80 -21.03
C HIS A 62 -7.47 -4.08 -19.89
N GLY A 63 -8.59 -3.43 -20.20
CA GLY A 63 -9.41 -2.71 -19.24
C GLY A 63 -8.84 -1.34 -18.88
N THR A 64 -9.33 -0.76 -17.80
CA THR A 64 -8.91 0.59 -17.36
C THR A 64 -8.71 0.65 -15.85
N ILE A 65 -7.65 1.34 -15.44
CA ILE A 65 -7.42 1.77 -14.06
C ILE A 65 -7.52 3.30 -14.05
N ARG A 66 -8.27 3.86 -13.11
CA ARG A 66 -8.40 5.30 -12.93
C ARG A 66 -8.15 5.67 -11.47
N VAL A 67 -7.43 6.76 -11.26
CA VAL A 67 -7.23 7.42 -9.98
C VAL A 67 -7.83 8.81 -10.12
N ASP A 68 -8.78 9.19 -9.27
CA ASP A 68 -9.53 10.44 -9.40
C ASP A 68 -10.20 10.63 -10.78
N GLY A 69 -10.70 9.53 -11.36
CA GLY A 69 -11.32 9.53 -12.68
C GLY A 69 -10.36 9.57 -13.87
N GLU A 70 -9.06 9.78 -13.64
CA GLU A 70 -8.02 9.86 -14.68
C GLU A 70 -7.12 8.62 -14.68
N PRO A 71 -6.54 8.26 -15.83
CA PRO A 71 -5.51 7.22 -15.87
C PRO A 71 -4.34 7.60 -14.96
N PRO A 72 -3.80 6.66 -14.15
CA PRO A 72 -2.64 6.94 -13.32
C PRO A 72 -1.44 7.32 -14.19
N ARG A 73 -0.73 8.40 -13.82
CA ARG A 73 0.39 8.94 -14.59
C ARG A 73 1.62 9.06 -13.71
N VAL A 74 2.74 8.50 -14.18
CA VAL A 74 4.07 8.70 -13.61
C VAL A 74 4.83 9.70 -14.47
N GLY A 75 5.47 10.69 -13.84
CA GLY A 75 6.37 11.62 -14.52
C GLY A 75 5.73 12.86 -15.13
N SER A 76 4.44 13.09 -14.99
CA SER A 76 3.78 14.31 -15.47
C SER A 76 3.25 15.15 -14.29
N GLY A 77 4.10 16.03 -13.74
CA GLY A 77 3.72 16.89 -12.61
C GLY A 77 3.89 16.24 -11.24
N MET A 78 3.43 16.94 -10.20
CA MET A 78 3.52 16.48 -8.82
C MET A 78 2.70 15.19 -8.64
N PRO A 79 3.26 14.12 -8.03
CA PRO A 79 2.53 12.88 -7.81
C PRO A 79 1.32 13.08 -6.91
N GLY A 80 0.15 12.59 -7.34
CA GLY A 80 -1.08 12.58 -6.52
C GLY A 80 -1.11 11.50 -5.45
N PHE A 81 -0.04 10.72 -5.31
CA PHE A 81 0.04 9.60 -4.35
C PHE A 81 1.46 9.44 -3.78
N GLY A 82 1.55 8.83 -2.61
CA GLY A 82 2.81 8.39 -2.00
C GLY A 82 2.98 6.88 -2.12
N VAL A 83 4.24 6.39 -2.06
CA VAL A 83 4.53 4.95 -2.14
C VAL A 83 5.59 4.54 -1.12
N LEU A 84 5.30 3.47 -0.38
CA LEU A 84 6.28 2.67 0.34
C LEU A 84 6.46 1.34 -0.38
N PHE A 85 7.63 1.07 -0.93
CA PHE A 85 7.99 -0.24 -1.48
C PHE A 85 8.48 -1.21 -0.40
N GLN A 86 8.39 -2.49 -0.66
CA GLN A 86 8.71 -3.58 0.28
C GLN A 86 10.08 -3.43 0.96
N ALA A 87 11.11 -3.01 0.24
CA ALA A 87 12.45 -2.77 0.79
C ALA A 87 12.60 -1.42 1.53
N GLY A 88 11.50 -0.64 1.71
CA GLY A 88 11.54 0.73 2.24
C GLY A 88 12.08 1.76 1.24
N ALA A 89 12.91 1.33 0.30
CA ALA A 89 13.52 2.10 -0.81
C ALA A 89 14.15 3.46 -0.38
N LEU A 90 14.63 3.55 0.87
CA LEU A 90 15.41 4.71 1.31
C LEU A 90 16.76 4.73 0.60
N PHE A 91 17.21 5.90 0.20
CA PHE A 91 18.57 6.09 -0.32
C PHE A 91 19.57 5.95 0.83
N GLY A 92 20.37 4.88 0.81
CA GLY A 92 21.27 4.50 1.90
C GLY A 92 22.38 5.53 2.18
N SER A 93 22.75 6.35 1.20
CA SER A 93 23.74 7.43 1.32
C SER A 93 23.14 8.77 1.79
N MET A 94 21.83 8.86 1.93
CA MET A 94 21.10 10.05 2.38
C MET A 94 20.64 9.87 3.82
N THR A 95 20.69 10.94 4.60
CA THR A 95 20.08 10.98 5.94
C THR A 95 18.56 10.84 5.84
N LEU A 96 17.85 10.63 6.98
CA LEU A 96 16.40 10.65 6.98
C LEU A 96 15.84 11.99 6.52
N HIS A 97 16.46 13.08 6.95
CA HIS A 97 16.10 14.42 6.47
C HIS A 97 16.14 14.48 4.95
N GLN A 98 17.25 14.10 4.34
CA GLN A 98 17.42 14.14 2.88
C GLN A 98 16.44 13.21 2.15
N ASN A 99 16.19 12.02 2.70
CA ASN A 99 15.20 11.09 2.12
C ASN A 99 13.79 11.68 2.08
N VAL A 100 13.36 12.34 3.16
CA VAL A 100 12.02 12.94 3.27
C VAL A 100 11.94 14.27 2.52
N ALA A 101 13.03 15.03 2.46
CA ALA A 101 13.12 16.29 1.72
C ALA A 101 13.04 16.10 0.20
N LEU A 102 13.56 14.97 -0.33
CA LEU A 102 13.70 14.74 -1.76
C LEU A 102 12.42 14.98 -2.59
N PRO A 103 11.23 14.49 -2.22
CA PRO A 103 10.00 14.82 -2.94
C PRO A 103 9.67 16.32 -2.89
N LEU A 104 9.89 16.97 -1.76
CA LEU A 104 9.64 18.42 -1.59
C LEU A 104 10.56 19.26 -2.48
N GLU A 105 11.85 18.95 -2.49
CA GLU A 105 12.85 19.61 -3.35
C GLU A 105 12.57 19.39 -4.84
N THR A 106 11.97 18.26 -5.20
CA THR A 106 11.70 17.90 -6.60
C THR A 106 10.44 18.57 -7.14
N TRP A 107 9.40 18.71 -6.29
CA TRP A 107 8.05 19.02 -6.75
C TRP A 107 7.46 20.30 -6.16
N THR A 108 8.21 21.04 -5.34
CA THR A 108 7.73 22.30 -4.75
C THR A 108 8.78 23.40 -4.87
N ASP A 109 8.33 24.64 -4.76
CA ASP A 109 9.19 25.83 -4.70
C ASP A 109 9.43 26.30 -3.24
N LEU A 110 9.29 25.40 -2.26
CA LEU A 110 9.49 25.71 -0.85
C LEU A 110 10.95 26.10 -0.57
N SER A 111 11.14 27.04 0.34
CA SER A 111 12.49 27.39 0.81
C SER A 111 13.12 26.22 1.59
N ARG A 112 14.44 26.22 1.72
CA ARG A 112 15.16 25.19 2.51
C ARG A 112 14.69 25.12 3.95
N ASP A 113 14.36 26.26 4.55
CA ASP A 113 13.88 26.33 5.92
C ASP A 113 12.46 25.74 6.05
N ASP A 114 11.58 26.05 5.11
CA ASP A 114 10.21 25.45 5.04
C ASP A 114 10.28 23.94 4.84
N ILE A 115 11.13 23.47 3.91
CA ILE A 115 11.37 22.03 3.70
C ILE A 115 11.84 21.37 4.99
N ALA A 116 12.79 21.99 5.71
CA ALA A 116 13.29 21.45 6.96
C ALA A 116 12.20 21.36 8.04
N GLU A 117 11.26 22.30 8.08
CA GLU A 117 10.11 22.25 8.99
C GLU A 117 9.13 21.14 8.62
N VAL A 118 8.78 21.00 7.34
CA VAL A 118 7.93 19.91 6.84
C VAL A 118 8.56 18.57 7.17
N VAL A 119 9.85 18.38 6.88
CA VAL A 119 10.58 17.14 7.16
C VAL A 119 10.53 16.79 8.65
N ARG A 120 10.81 17.75 9.54
CA ARG A 120 10.72 17.54 11.00
C ARG A 120 9.31 17.15 11.43
N SER A 121 8.29 17.76 10.83
CA SER A 121 6.90 17.43 11.09
C SER A 121 6.57 15.99 10.66
N LYS A 122 6.96 15.58 9.44
CA LYS A 122 6.72 14.23 8.93
C LYS A 122 7.47 13.15 9.72
N LEU A 123 8.71 13.40 10.11
CA LEU A 123 9.46 12.47 10.95
C LEU A 123 8.85 12.35 12.36
N ARG A 124 8.39 13.44 12.96
CA ARG A 124 7.64 13.38 14.23
C ARG A 124 6.34 12.62 14.11
N LEU A 125 5.61 12.80 13.01
CA LEU A 125 4.34 12.10 12.74
C LEU A 125 4.49 10.57 12.76
N VAL A 126 5.65 10.06 12.32
CA VAL A 126 5.96 8.63 12.32
C VAL A 126 6.78 8.17 13.53
N GLY A 127 6.97 9.03 14.55
CA GLY A 127 7.71 8.72 15.77
C GLY A 127 9.24 8.72 15.60
N LEU A 128 9.77 9.43 14.60
CA LEU A 128 11.21 9.54 14.30
C LEU A 128 11.78 10.95 14.52
N GLY A 129 11.14 11.76 15.36
CA GLY A 129 11.70 13.07 15.78
C GLY A 129 13.04 12.89 16.49
N GLY A 130 14.06 13.65 16.08
CA GLY A 130 15.42 13.55 16.58
C GLY A 130 16.34 12.61 15.78
N PHE A 131 15.81 11.88 14.79
CA PHE A 131 16.58 10.98 13.92
C PHE A 131 16.89 11.58 12.54
N GLU A 132 16.67 12.87 12.34
CA GLU A 132 16.79 13.57 11.06
C GLU A 132 18.14 13.36 10.38
N ASN A 133 19.22 13.32 11.17
CA ASN A 133 20.60 13.22 10.68
C ASN A 133 21.14 11.79 10.58
N HIS A 134 20.32 10.77 10.94
CA HIS A 134 20.74 9.37 10.85
C HIS A 134 20.66 8.84 9.42
N LEU A 135 21.59 7.96 9.08
CA LEU A 135 21.56 7.19 7.86
C LEU A 135 20.64 5.96 8.01
N PRO A 136 20.04 5.45 6.93
CA PRO A 136 19.24 4.23 6.99
C PRO A 136 19.98 3.03 7.60
N ALA A 137 21.29 2.92 7.44
CA ALA A 137 22.09 1.83 8.01
C ALA A 137 22.09 1.81 9.55
N GLU A 138 21.83 2.95 10.18
CA GLU A 138 21.85 3.11 11.65
C GLU A 138 20.49 2.81 12.30
N LEU A 139 19.47 2.45 11.51
CA LEU A 139 18.10 2.29 11.94
C LEU A 139 17.68 0.83 12.01
N SER A 140 16.75 0.51 12.92
CA SER A 140 16.03 -0.77 12.92
C SER A 140 15.16 -0.94 11.67
N GLY A 141 14.69 -2.17 11.40
CA GLY A 141 13.77 -2.45 10.30
C GLY A 141 12.48 -1.62 10.37
N GLY A 142 11.87 -1.55 11.55
CA GLY A 142 10.67 -0.75 11.78
C GLY A 142 10.90 0.76 11.59
N MET A 143 12.02 1.29 12.07
CA MET A 143 12.37 2.70 11.83
C MET A 143 12.55 3.01 10.34
N LYS A 144 13.14 2.10 9.56
CA LYS A 144 13.27 2.26 8.10
C LYS A 144 11.90 2.31 7.42
N LYS A 145 10.98 1.44 7.82
CA LYS A 145 9.59 1.43 7.30
C LYS A 145 8.87 2.73 7.63
N ARG A 146 8.94 3.20 8.89
CA ARG A 146 8.37 4.47 9.33
C ARG A 146 8.96 5.67 8.57
N ALA A 147 10.27 5.69 8.34
CA ALA A 147 10.92 6.74 7.53
C ALA A 147 10.46 6.71 6.06
N GLY A 148 10.27 5.51 5.49
CA GLY A 148 9.70 5.35 4.14
C GLY A 148 8.26 5.88 4.06
N ILE A 149 7.44 5.67 5.10
CA ILE A 149 6.10 6.26 5.20
C ILE A 149 6.18 7.79 5.30
N ALA A 150 7.09 8.33 6.13
CA ALA A 150 7.29 9.78 6.22
C ALA A 150 7.62 10.41 4.85
N ARG A 151 8.48 9.75 4.07
CA ARG A 151 8.80 10.18 2.70
C ARG A 151 7.59 10.07 1.77
N ALA A 152 6.82 8.99 1.85
CA ALA A 152 5.60 8.82 1.05
C ALA A 152 4.56 9.90 1.36
N LEU A 153 4.54 10.42 2.59
CA LEU A 153 3.64 11.49 3.05
C LEU A 153 4.21 12.90 2.88
N ALA A 154 5.43 13.07 2.34
CA ALA A 154 6.10 14.37 2.32
C ALA A 154 5.28 15.46 1.60
N LEU A 155 4.60 15.11 0.51
CA LEU A 155 3.76 16.00 -0.30
C LEU A 155 2.28 16.03 0.14
N ASP A 156 1.92 15.48 1.29
CA ASP A 156 0.53 15.34 1.77
C ASP A 156 -0.44 14.73 0.74
N PRO A 157 -0.06 13.60 0.11
CA PRO A 157 -0.89 13.01 -0.92
C PRO A 157 -2.20 12.45 -0.33
N PRO A 158 -3.34 12.55 -1.04
CA PRO A 158 -4.61 11.99 -0.61
C PRO A 158 -4.66 10.46 -0.69
N LEU A 159 -3.69 9.83 -1.36
CA LEU A 159 -3.58 8.39 -1.60
C LEU A 159 -2.17 7.91 -1.30
N VAL A 160 -2.04 6.79 -0.57
CA VAL A 160 -0.74 6.16 -0.30
C VAL A 160 -0.82 4.66 -0.53
N PHE A 161 0.17 4.14 -1.26
CA PHE A 161 0.38 2.72 -1.47
C PHE A 161 1.47 2.19 -0.54
N LEU A 162 1.20 1.08 0.14
CA LEU A 162 2.14 0.42 1.05
C LEU A 162 2.32 -1.04 0.62
N ASP A 163 3.51 -1.38 0.13
CA ASP A 163 3.83 -2.75 -0.27
C ASP A 163 4.53 -3.48 0.88
N GLU A 164 3.85 -4.47 1.47
CA GLU A 164 4.33 -5.30 2.57
C GLU A 164 4.99 -4.47 3.70
N PRO A 165 4.25 -3.51 4.30
CA PRO A 165 4.83 -2.60 5.29
C PRO A 165 5.35 -3.32 6.53
N GLY A 166 4.70 -4.41 6.99
CA GLY A 166 5.09 -5.22 8.15
C GLY A 166 6.16 -6.26 7.88
N ALA A 167 6.47 -6.54 6.61
CA ALA A 167 7.35 -7.65 6.26
C ALA A 167 8.74 -7.54 6.91
N GLY A 168 9.12 -8.61 7.62
CA GLY A 168 10.42 -8.73 8.30
C GLY A 168 10.50 -8.00 9.64
N LEU A 169 9.39 -7.50 10.17
CA LEU A 169 9.31 -6.94 11.51
C LEU A 169 8.98 -8.04 12.54
N ASP A 170 9.39 -7.81 13.78
CA ASP A 170 8.90 -8.59 14.90
C ASP A 170 7.42 -8.25 15.20
N PRO A 171 6.68 -9.14 15.92
CA PRO A 171 5.25 -8.94 16.14
C PRO A 171 4.88 -7.63 16.84
N ILE A 172 5.71 -7.15 17.77
CA ILE A 172 5.44 -5.91 18.52
C ILE A 172 5.59 -4.71 17.60
N THR A 173 6.70 -4.64 16.86
CA THR A 173 6.97 -3.57 15.89
C THR A 173 5.92 -3.55 14.77
N SER A 174 5.39 -4.73 14.37
CA SER A 174 4.30 -4.81 13.38
C SER A 174 3.01 -4.18 13.92
N VAL A 175 2.62 -4.47 15.17
CA VAL A 175 1.45 -3.85 15.81
C VAL A 175 1.61 -2.33 15.92
N GLU A 176 2.78 -1.85 16.34
CA GLU A 176 3.05 -0.40 16.39
C GLU A 176 2.95 0.27 15.01
N LEU A 177 3.32 -0.45 13.95
CA LEU A 177 3.18 0.06 12.58
C LEU A 177 1.72 0.09 12.14
N ASP A 178 0.93 -0.93 12.49
CA ASP A 178 -0.50 -0.97 12.23
C ASP A 178 -1.23 0.19 12.95
N GLU A 179 -0.89 0.48 14.20
CA GLU A 179 -1.43 1.62 14.95
C GLU A 179 -1.06 2.97 14.30
N LEU A 180 0.17 3.11 13.79
CA LEU A 180 0.59 4.28 13.02
C LEU A 180 -0.28 4.42 11.75
N ILE A 181 -0.46 3.36 10.98
CA ILE A 181 -1.28 3.33 9.76
C ILE A 181 -2.73 3.77 10.07
N LEU A 182 -3.34 3.23 11.13
CA LEU A 182 -4.68 3.63 11.58
C LEU A 182 -4.74 5.12 11.96
N THR A 183 -3.72 5.60 12.66
CA THR A 183 -3.63 7.00 13.09
C THR A 183 -3.52 7.94 11.88
N LEU A 184 -2.70 7.59 10.90
CA LEU A 184 -2.55 8.33 9.64
C LEU A 184 -3.86 8.39 8.86
N SER A 185 -4.54 7.24 8.69
CA SER A 185 -5.83 7.18 7.99
C SER A 185 -6.88 8.07 8.67
N ARG A 186 -7.00 7.98 10.01
CA ARG A 186 -8.02 8.73 10.77
C ARG A 186 -7.74 10.24 10.81
N ASN A 187 -6.49 10.62 11.01
CA ASN A 187 -6.13 12.03 11.23
C ASN A 187 -5.97 12.82 9.92
N LEU A 188 -5.50 12.16 8.87
CA LEU A 188 -5.25 12.81 7.57
C LEU A 188 -6.37 12.56 6.57
N GLY A 189 -7.27 11.61 6.82
CA GLY A 189 -8.29 11.19 5.84
C GLY A 189 -7.70 10.55 4.58
N THR A 190 -6.43 10.13 4.63
CA THR A 190 -5.70 9.55 3.50
C THR A 190 -6.25 8.17 3.15
N THR A 191 -6.49 7.92 1.88
CA THR A 191 -6.80 6.59 1.35
C THR A 191 -5.52 5.75 1.35
N LEU A 192 -5.58 4.55 1.92
CA LEU A 192 -4.43 3.66 2.00
C LEU A 192 -4.72 2.37 1.22
N VAL A 193 -3.85 2.04 0.27
CA VAL A 193 -3.88 0.74 -0.44
C VAL A 193 -2.68 -0.07 0.04
N ILE A 194 -2.96 -1.18 0.72
CA ILE A 194 -1.93 -1.97 1.40
C ILE A 194 -1.85 -3.36 0.76
N VAL A 195 -0.68 -3.71 0.26
CA VAL A 195 -0.38 -5.10 -0.13
C VAL A 195 0.19 -5.81 1.09
N THR A 196 -0.45 -6.88 1.53
CA THR A 196 0.07 -7.73 2.62
C THR A 196 -0.51 -9.14 2.58
N HIS A 197 0.19 -10.06 3.24
CA HIS A 197 -0.29 -11.42 3.51
C HIS A 197 -0.38 -11.70 5.02
N GLU A 198 -0.10 -10.71 5.86
CA GLU A 198 -0.11 -10.83 7.32
C GLU A 198 -1.54 -10.71 7.86
N LEU A 199 -2.13 -11.84 8.26
CA LEU A 199 -3.52 -11.88 8.73
C LEU A 199 -3.79 -10.98 9.94
N ALA A 200 -2.83 -10.87 10.87
CA ALA A 200 -2.97 -10.00 12.03
C ALA A 200 -3.22 -8.55 11.61
N SER A 201 -2.37 -8.01 10.72
CA SER A 201 -2.52 -6.66 10.18
C SER A 201 -3.80 -6.51 9.34
N ILE A 202 -4.13 -7.50 8.49
CA ILE A 202 -5.36 -7.47 7.69
C ILE A 202 -6.59 -7.26 8.60
N PHE A 203 -6.69 -8.01 9.70
CA PHE A 203 -7.81 -7.86 10.64
C PHE A 203 -7.73 -6.62 11.52
N ALA A 204 -6.53 -6.13 11.81
CA ALA A 204 -6.35 -4.94 12.63
C ALA A 204 -6.75 -3.67 11.88
N ILE A 205 -6.31 -3.52 10.63
CA ILE A 205 -6.40 -2.25 9.90
C ILE A 205 -7.29 -2.29 8.65
N GLY A 206 -7.48 -3.46 8.01
CA GLY A 206 -8.23 -3.58 6.76
C GLY A 206 -9.73 -3.34 6.94
N GLN A 207 -10.30 -2.41 6.18
CA GLN A 207 -11.74 -2.14 6.14
C GLN A 207 -12.41 -2.94 5.02
N ARG A 208 -11.76 -3.01 3.85
CA ARG A 208 -12.14 -3.87 2.72
C ARG A 208 -10.88 -4.48 2.12
N CYS A 209 -11.05 -5.61 1.48
CA CYS A 209 -9.95 -6.27 0.81
C CYS A 209 -10.40 -6.93 -0.50
N VAL A 210 -9.44 -7.08 -1.42
CA VAL A 210 -9.53 -7.97 -2.58
C VAL A 210 -8.56 -9.12 -2.39
N MET A 211 -9.04 -10.35 -2.55
CA MET A 211 -8.18 -11.53 -2.53
C MET A 211 -7.90 -11.99 -3.95
N LEU A 212 -6.63 -12.03 -4.30
CA LEU A 212 -6.13 -12.51 -5.58
C LEU A 212 -5.70 -13.97 -5.48
N ASP A 213 -5.96 -14.73 -6.52
CA ASP A 213 -5.53 -16.13 -6.61
C ASP A 213 -4.81 -16.39 -7.92
N ARG A 214 -3.72 -17.17 -7.83
CA ARG A 214 -2.87 -17.48 -8.98
C ARG A 214 -3.50 -18.50 -9.92
N GLU A 215 -4.25 -19.47 -9.38
CA GLU A 215 -4.86 -20.54 -10.17
C GLU A 215 -6.10 -20.02 -10.89
N ALA A 216 -6.91 -19.21 -10.19
CA ALA A 216 -8.05 -18.52 -10.79
C ALA A 216 -7.61 -17.37 -11.73
N LYS A 217 -6.34 -16.96 -11.70
CA LYS A 217 -5.78 -15.81 -12.43
C LYS A 217 -6.62 -14.53 -12.26
N GLY A 218 -7.16 -14.30 -11.08
CA GLY A 218 -8.06 -13.18 -10.87
C GLY A 218 -8.37 -12.95 -9.40
N MET A 219 -9.41 -12.16 -9.16
CA MET A 219 -9.93 -11.95 -7.83
C MET A 219 -10.93 -13.06 -7.45
N ILE A 220 -10.79 -13.62 -6.24
CA ILE A 220 -11.66 -14.69 -5.72
C ILE A 220 -12.54 -14.23 -4.55
N ALA A 221 -12.27 -13.08 -3.98
CA ALA A 221 -13.11 -12.43 -2.96
C ALA A 221 -12.90 -10.93 -2.95
N LEU A 222 -13.95 -10.19 -2.57
CA LEU A 222 -13.96 -8.76 -2.34
C LEU A 222 -14.93 -8.47 -1.18
N GLY A 223 -14.49 -7.74 -0.14
CA GLY A 223 -15.35 -7.37 0.99
C GLY A 223 -14.60 -7.09 2.29
N ASP A 224 -15.31 -7.01 3.41
CA ASP A 224 -14.73 -6.91 4.74
C ASP A 224 -13.96 -8.21 5.08
N PRO A 225 -12.70 -8.13 5.53
CA PRO A 225 -11.91 -9.32 5.86
C PRO A 225 -12.56 -10.23 6.92
N ARG A 226 -13.31 -9.66 7.87
CA ARG A 226 -13.97 -10.41 8.93
C ARG A 226 -15.18 -11.17 8.38
N GLU A 227 -15.99 -10.51 7.55
CA GLU A 227 -17.11 -11.14 6.85
C GLU A 227 -16.63 -12.27 5.92
N LEU A 228 -15.53 -12.05 5.21
CA LEU A 228 -14.94 -13.06 4.33
C LEU A 228 -14.41 -14.26 5.13
N ARG A 229 -13.82 -14.04 6.31
CA ARG A 229 -13.39 -15.12 7.20
C ARG A 229 -14.56 -15.98 7.67
N ASP A 230 -15.64 -15.35 8.09
CA ASP A 230 -16.74 -16.01 8.81
C ASP A 230 -17.78 -16.59 7.84
N HIS A 231 -17.96 -16.00 6.67
CA HIS A 231 -19.09 -16.32 5.78
C HIS A 231 -18.71 -16.71 4.34
N SER A 232 -17.41 -16.69 3.97
CA SER A 232 -17.03 -17.06 2.61
C SER A 232 -17.33 -18.54 2.31
N THR A 233 -18.02 -18.77 1.22
CA THR A 233 -18.26 -20.11 0.67
C THR A 233 -17.12 -20.62 -0.21
N ASN A 234 -16.17 -19.74 -0.61
CA ASN A 234 -15.01 -20.13 -1.36
C ASN A 234 -13.99 -20.84 -0.45
N PRO A 235 -13.64 -22.10 -0.71
CA PRO A 235 -12.75 -22.88 0.18
C PRO A 235 -11.33 -22.29 0.28
N THR A 236 -10.80 -21.67 -0.77
CA THR A 236 -9.49 -21.02 -0.77
C THR A 236 -9.49 -19.79 0.13
N VAL A 237 -10.55 -18.98 0.07
CA VAL A 237 -10.75 -17.81 0.91
C VAL A 237 -10.88 -18.22 2.38
N ALA A 238 -11.75 -19.19 2.66
CA ALA A 238 -11.95 -19.71 4.01
C ALA A 238 -10.65 -20.33 4.59
N ALA A 239 -9.92 -21.09 3.79
CA ALA A 239 -8.64 -21.69 4.17
C ALA A 239 -7.58 -20.62 4.50
N PHE A 240 -7.47 -19.57 3.68
CA PHE A 240 -6.53 -18.47 3.90
C PHE A 240 -6.79 -17.76 5.23
N PHE A 241 -8.02 -17.29 5.44
CA PHE A 241 -8.35 -16.52 6.65
C PHE A 241 -8.35 -17.35 7.93
N ASN A 242 -8.63 -18.65 7.85
CA ASN A 242 -8.60 -19.58 8.98
C ASN A 242 -7.27 -20.32 9.16
N ARG A 243 -6.23 -19.98 8.36
CA ARG A 243 -4.90 -20.61 8.40
C ARG A 243 -4.97 -22.14 8.27
N ARG A 244 -5.77 -22.62 7.33
CA ARG A 244 -5.95 -24.04 7.03
C ARG A 244 -5.38 -24.34 5.64
N VAL A 245 -5.00 -25.59 5.42
CA VAL A 245 -4.67 -26.08 4.07
C VAL A 245 -6.01 -26.31 3.34
N PRO A 246 -6.18 -25.83 2.09
CA PRO A 246 -7.38 -26.13 1.31
C PRO A 246 -7.55 -27.64 1.16
N GLU A 247 -8.77 -28.15 1.34
CA GLU A 247 -9.08 -29.56 1.11
C GLU A 247 -8.83 -29.90 -0.36
N GLY A 248 -7.89 -30.80 -0.63
CA GLY A 248 -7.48 -31.21 -1.99
C GLY A 248 -6.09 -30.80 -2.44
N GLY A 249 -5.37 -30.01 -1.65
CA GLY A 249 -4.03 -29.51 -1.97
C GLY A 249 -2.89 -30.21 -1.24
N VAL A 250 -2.64 -31.46 -1.52
CA VAL A 250 -1.28 -32.03 -1.27
C VAL A 250 -0.43 -31.61 -2.45
N ARG A 251 0.39 -30.59 -2.30
CA ARG A 251 1.42 -30.26 -3.28
C ARG A 251 2.69 -31.01 -2.93
N ALA A 252 3.09 -31.90 -3.84
CA ALA A 252 4.45 -32.43 -3.90
C ALA A 252 5.46 -31.33 -4.25
#